data_228867e7a90ac31b6db7bd181e4ddf90
#
_entry.id   228867e7a90ac31b6db7bd181e4ddf90
#
_cell.length_a   1.000
_cell.length_b   1.000
_cell.length_c   1.000
_cell.angle_alpha   90.00
_cell.angle_beta   90.00
_cell.angle_gamma   90.00
#
_symmetry.space_group_name_H-M   'P 1'
#
loop_
_entity.id
_entity.type
_entity.pdbx_description
1 polymer ?
#
loop_
_entity_poly.entity_id
_entity_poly.type
_entity_poly.pdbx_seq_one_letter_code
_entity_poly.pdbx_strand_id
1 'polypeptide(L)'
;INTDMLYIKDNKLLFIKFMDTTEDLFFILEEELLEVMNEEYELLKIKMEQSKLNIEYNYVFVMPYVDIDDAYKFEDFIENNLIDQTKLEEILTGEVLIDKYLKGKNNEIDLNLFLLKICPEYYVLNDKIHLNNSFKKISFYSDDYKYSATPLSEEQIKDIISINYGNTLFTGGAGTGKTTLMLSKVMKLARVYPHHRFLILTHTKQECNELREKLQVLYKENTNIDIYTLNAFVLKLAKKYNLVVDYNMLKKDYYKTFNNIVKQARNIIKNKNMFKGIFIDEAESFSKDEIEFIREFLYKTKYIFNVFSCNSLNISNNVNIFKDNLKEIKFDEHINLKKNYRQSKELVDFNNNFCENIDRYIKKLRSNVKTTGFYKTEDIKPSTKSVDIIKVSDLEEQISSVIWEVEYLINQKGLDYSEIAIIYPYNKKKLKSGKVMYFQYMLRKALEKANIPYIYAEENLTNISKKVGITISNIYTIKNLEYKACVICQLEMLYNHTINDTTQDYQINDFIGDLNKVYLATNRACDYLSIVTAFNEETSDIIKLLIESK
;
A
#
# COMPACT_ATOMS: atom_id res chain seq x y z
N ILE A 1 12.16 -12.88 -13.84
CA ILE A 1 12.21 -13.52 -15.15
C ILE A 1 12.23 -12.43 -16.17
N ASN A 2 13.17 -12.51 -17.08
CA ASN A 2 13.29 -11.59 -18.19
C ASN A 2 12.63 -12.23 -19.44
N THR A 3 11.32 -12.43 -19.43
CA THR A 3 10.54 -12.96 -20.54
C THR A 3 9.48 -11.96 -20.97
N ASP A 4 9.18 -11.92 -22.25
CA ASP A 4 8.22 -10.97 -22.82
C ASP A 4 6.82 -11.58 -22.90
N MET A 5 6.74 -12.91 -23.12
CA MET A 5 5.48 -13.63 -23.21
C MET A 5 5.56 -14.99 -22.51
N LEU A 6 4.41 -15.44 -22.02
CA LEU A 6 4.19 -16.79 -21.55
C LEU A 6 3.04 -17.42 -22.34
N TYR A 7 3.34 -18.46 -23.12
CA TYR A 7 2.33 -19.21 -23.86
C TYR A 7 2.00 -20.50 -23.11
N ILE A 8 0.72 -20.79 -22.94
CA ILE A 8 0.22 -21.94 -22.19
C ILE A 8 -0.83 -22.67 -23.00
N LYS A 9 -0.61 -23.96 -23.21
CA LYS A 9 -1.56 -24.85 -23.87
C LYS A 9 -1.43 -26.27 -23.30
N ASP A 10 -2.56 -26.92 -23.01
CA ASP A 10 -2.63 -28.30 -22.51
C ASP A 10 -1.68 -28.58 -21.32
N ASN A 11 -1.67 -27.66 -20.35
CA ASN A 11 -0.75 -27.69 -19.19
C ASN A 11 0.76 -27.70 -19.53
N LYS A 12 1.12 -27.22 -20.73
CA LYS A 12 2.51 -27.00 -21.11
C LYS A 12 2.83 -25.50 -21.12
N LEU A 13 4.04 -25.17 -20.72
CA LEU A 13 4.51 -23.79 -20.59
C LEU A 13 5.63 -23.50 -21.57
N LEU A 14 5.51 -22.39 -22.29
CA LEU A 14 6.55 -21.85 -23.16
C LEU A 14 6.82 -20.41 -22.77
N PHE A 15 8.02 -20.12 -22.29
CA PHE A 15 8.51 -18.77 -22.10
C PHE A 15 9.13 -18.25 -23.40
N ILE A 16 8.82 -17.01 -23.76
CA ILE A 16 9.25 -16.41 -25.02
C ILE A 16 9.94 -15.09 -24.70
N LYS A 17 11.15 -14.92 -25.22
CA LYS A 17 11.94 -13.69 -25.10
C LYS A 17 12.28 -13.19 -26.50
N PHE A 18 11.92 -11.93 -26.79
CA PHE A 18 12.33 -11.27 -28.02
C PHE A 18 13.70 -10.63 -27.83
N MET A 19 14.59 -10.88 -28.79
CA MET A 19 15.93 -10.28 -28.86
C MET A 19 15.93 -9.24 -29.97
N ASP A 20 16.06 -7.97 -29.58
CA ASP A 20 16.13 -6.84 -30.54
C ASP A 20 17.58 -6.71 -31.04
N THR A 21 17.95 -7.58 -31.98
CA THR A 21 19.27 -7.58 -32.62
C THR A 21 19.10 -7.70 -34.12
N THR A 22 20.01 -7.07 -34.90
CA THR A 22 20.07 -7.18 -36.33
C THR A 22 21.04 -8.28 -36.74
N GLU A 23 20.93 -8.77 -37.98
CA GLU A 23 21.77 -9.81 -38.51
C GLU A 23 23.27 -9.48 -38.41
N ASP A 24 23.67 -8.26 -38.86
CA ASP A 24 25.05 -7.79 -38.76
C ASP A 24 25.57 -7.79 -37.31
N LEU A 25 24.75 -7.35 -36.37
CA LEU A 25 25.13 -7.28 -34.94
C LEU A 25 25.19 -8.70 -34.32
N PHE A 26 24.31 -9.58 -34.73
CA PHE A 26 24.33 -10.97 -34.28
C PHE A 26 25.64 -11.66 -34.65
N PHE A 27 26.07 -11.60 -35.91
CA PHE A 27 27.32 -12.24 -36.36
C PHE A 27 28.58 -11.59 -35.77
N ILE A 28 28.54 -10.31 -35.38
CA ILE A 28 29.66 -9.65 -34.70
C ILE A 28 29.77 -10.07 -33.23
N LEU A 29 28.63 -10.26 -32.54
CA LEU A 29 28.55 -10.49 -31.10
C LEU A 29 27.98 -11.89 -30.77
N GLU A 30 28.12 -12.85 -31.67
CA GLU A 30 27.50 -14.17 -31.55
C GLU A 30 27.79 -14.84 -30.20
N GLU A 31 29.08 -14.99 -29.84
CA GLU A 31 29.46 -15.63 -28.57
C GLU A 31 28.86 -14.92 -27.35
N GLU A 32 28.89 -13.59 -27.35
CA GLU A 32 28.36 -12.77 -26.24
C GLU A 32 26.84 -12.86 -26.13
N LEU A 33 26.12 -12.90 -27.25
CA LEU A 33 24.67 -13.04 -27.28
C LEU A 33 24.24 -14.46 -26.83
N LEU A 34 24.95 -15.47 -27.24
CA LEU A 34 24.72 -16.85 -26.81
C LEU A 34 24.99 -17.02 -25.31
N GLU A 35 26.04 -16.40 -24.79
CA GLU A 35 26.33 -16.39 -23.35
C GLU A 35 25.20 -15.73 -22.58
N VAL A 36 24.69 -14.59 -23.05
CA VAL A 36 23.52 -13.90 -22.44
C VAL A 36 22.27 -14.78 -22.48
N MET A 37 21.98 -15.45 -23.58
CA MET A 37 20.83 -16.37 -23.66
C MET A 37 20.96 -17.55 -22.67
N ASN A 38 22.12 -18.12 -22.57
CA ASN A 38 22.42 -19.19 -21.61
C ASN A 38 22.26 -18.70 -20.16
N GLU A 39 22.79 -17.53 -19.83
CA GLU A 39 22.62 -16.95 -18.51
C GLU A 39 21.14 -16.72 -18.16
N GLU A 40 20.35 -16.19 -19.09
CA GLU A 40 18.91 -15.99 -18.88
C GLU A 40 18.15 -17.31 -18.71
N TYR A 41 18.51 -18.33 -19.47
CA TYR A 41 17.94 -19.67 -19.33
C TYR A 41 18.25 -20.28 -17.96
N GLU A 42 19.50 -20.23 -17.51
CA GLU A 42 19.90 -20.73 -16.19
C GLU A 42 19.23 -19.94 -15.04
N LEU A 43 19.09 -18.62 -15.18
CA LEU A 43 18.34 -17.81 -14.23
C LEU A 43 16.87 -18.22 -14.14
N LEU A 44 16.23 -18.51 -15.28
CA LEU A 44 14.87 -19.04 -15.28
C LEU A 44 14.79 -20.41 -14.58
N LYS A 45 15.72 -21.29 -14.89
CA LYS A 45 15.80 -22.63 -14.31
C LYS A 45 15.95 -22.59 -12.79
N ILE A 46 16.90 -21.79 -12.29
CA ILE A 46 17.08 -21.56 -10.84
C ILE A 46 15.76 -21.08 -10.22
N LYS A 47 15.07 -20.17 -10.86
CA LYS A 47 13.83 -19.63 -10.34
C LYS A 47 12.68 -20.64 -10.35
N MET A 48 12.60 -21.47 -11.36
CA MET A 48 11.63 -22.57 -11.42
C MET A 48 11.88 -23.58 -10.29
N GLU A 49 13.13 -23.95 -10.04
CA GLU A 49 13.53 -24.81 -8.93
C GLU A 49 13.16 -24.20 -7.56
N GLN A 50 13.46 -22.90 -7.37
CA GLN A 50 13.11 -22.18 -6.15
C GLN A 50 11.60 -22.06 -5.92
N SER A 51 10.80 -22.06 -6.96
CA SER A 51 9.34 -22.07 -6.87
C SER A 51 8.80 -23.31 -6.17
N LYS A 52 9.59 -24.39 -6.15
CA LYS A 52 9.21 -25.73 -5.67
C LYS A 52 7.97 -26.30 -6.38
N LEU A 53 7.69 -25.79 -7.56
CA LEU A 53 6.65 -26.32 -8.45
C LEU A 53 7.35 -27.28 -9.41
N ASN A 54 6.94 -28.53 -9.39
CA ASN A 54 7.44 -29.54 -10.33
C ASN A 54 6.70 -29.38 -11.66
N ILE A 55 7.11 -28.37 -12.45
CA ILE A 55 6.49 -28.00 -13.72
C ILE A 55 7.55 -28.04 -14.80
N GLU A 56 7.30 -28.80 -15.85
CA GLU A 56 8.10 -28.84 -17.05
C GLU A 56 7.75 -27.65 -17.95
N TYR A 57 8.75 -27.05 -18.54
CA TYR A 57 8.63 -25.86 -19.38
C TYR A 57 9.67 -25.86 -20.50
N ASN A 58 9.49 -24.98 -21.47
CA ASN A 58 10.55 -24.61 -22.41
C ASN A 58 10.73 -23.11 -22.46
N TYR A 59 11.88 -22.65 -22.90
CA TYR A 59 12.22 -21.24 -23.08
C TYR A 59 12.79 -21.03 -24.46
N VAL A 60 12.20 -20.13 -25.25
CA VAL A 60 12.65 -19.80 -26.61
C VAL A 60 13.01 -18.33 -26.72
N PHE A 61 14.06 -18.08 -27.46
CA PHE A 61 14.49 -16.74 -27.87
C PHE A 61 14.06 -16.51 -29.31
N VAL A 62 13.41 -15.37 -29.56
CA VAL A 62 12.91 -15.00 -30.88
C VAL A 62 13.76 -13.85 -31.41
N MET A 63 14.35 -14.01 -32.57
CA MET A 63 15.14 -13.01 -33.28
C MET A 63 14.42 -12.58 -34.56
N PRO A 64 13.59 -11.53 -34.53
CA PRO A 64 12.74 -11.16 -35.67
C PRO A 64 13.50 -10.65 -36.90
N TYR A 65 14.74 -10.26 -36.72
CA TYR A 65 15.56 -9.61 -37.77
C TYR A 65 16.87 -10.36 -38.08
N VAL A 66 16.95 -11.61 -37.70
CA VAL A 66 18.12 -12.45 -37.94
C VAL A 66 17.67 -13.71 -38.64
N ASP A 67 18.22 -14.00 -39.81
CA ASP A 67 18.04 -15.26 -40.49
C ASP A 67 19.30 -16.11 -40.31
N ILE A 68 19.10 -17.36 -39.88
CA ILE A 68 20.20 -18.25 -39.55
C ILE A 68 20.21 -19.38 -40.57
N ASP A 69 21.24 -19.40 -41.41
CA ASP A 69 21.42 -20.41 -42.42
C ASP A 69 21.60 -21.80 -41.78
N ASP A 70 20.95 -22.86 -42.32
CA ASP A 70 21.02 -24.25 -41.87
C ASP A 70 22.46 -24.80 -41.83
N ALA A 71 23.41 -24.14 -42.40
CA ALA A 71 24.83 -24.46 -42.35
C ALA A 71 25.50 -24.18 -40.99
N TYR A 72 24.87 -23.35 -40.13
CA TYR A 72 25.39 -23.05 -38.81
C TYR A 72 25.08 -24.18 -37.84
N LYS A 73 26.08 -24.86 -37.36
CA LYS A 73 25.97 -25.88 -36.32
C LYS A 73 25.96 -25.19 -34.96
N PHE A 74 24.76 -24.85 -34.50
CA PHE A 74 24.58 -24.43 -33.12
C PHE A 74 24.55 -25.65 -32.19
N GLU A 75 24.94 -25.46 -30.93
CA GLU A 75 24.75 -26.47 -29.89
C GLU A 75 23.25 -26.82 -29.77
N ASP A 76 22.93 -28.03 -29.35
CA ASP A 76 21.56 -28.58 -29.20
C ASP A 76 20.59 -27.61 -28.48
N PHE A 77 21.14 -26.75 -27.61
CA PHE A 77 20.38 -25.70 -26.91
C PHE A 77 19.75 -24.71 -27.89
N ILE A 78 20.48 -24.28 -28.91
CA ILE A 78 20.06 -23.21 -29.84
C ILE A 78 19.08 -23.77 -30.88
N GLU A 79 19.29 -25.00 -31.34
CA GLU A 79 18.35 -25.63 -32.28
C GLU A 79 16.94 -25.76 -31.71
N ASN A 80 16.83 -26.02 -30.43
CA ASN A 80 15.56 -26.20 -29.75
C ASN A 80 14.96 -24.97 -29.10
N ASN A 81 15.74 -23.91 -28.94
CA ASN A 81 15.38 -22.74 -28.14
C ASN A 81 15.47 -21.41 -28.90
N LEU A 82 15.84 -21.45 -30.22
CA LEU A 82 15.92 -20.26 -31.04
C LEU A 82 14.87 -20.27 -32.16
N ILE A 83 14.19 -19.17 -32.33
CA ILE A 83 13.27 -18.86 -33.43
C ILE A 83 13.84 -17.67 -34.18
N ASP A 84 14.42 -17.92 -35.34
CA ASP A 84 14.91 -16.89 -36.26
C ASP A 84 13.78 -16.25 -37.08
N GLN A 85 14.12 -15.34 -37.99
CA GLN A 85 13.15 -14.63 -38.82
C GLN A 85 12.31 -15.60 -39.65
N THR A 86 12.94 -16.55 -40.36
CA THR A 86 12.25 -17.51 -41.22
C THR A 86 11.27 -18.38 -40.41
N LYS A 87 11.71 -18.95 -39.28
CA LYS A 87 10.84 -19.75 -38.39
C LYS A 87 9.70 -18.92 -37.79
N LEU A 88 9.95 -17.64 -37.48
CA LEU A 88 8.93 -16.72 -36.98
C LEU A 88 7.87 -16.46 -38.06
N GLU A 89 8.27 -16.23 -39.32
CA GLU A 89 7.35 -16.03 -40.45
C GLU A 89 6.49 -17.29 -40.69
N GLU A 90 7.07 -18.48 -40.65
CA GLU A 90 6.32 -19.75 -40.71
C GLU A 90 5.28 -19.89 -39.60
N ILE A 91 5.61 -19.44 -38.38
CA ILE A 91 4.66 -19.44 -37.25
C ILE A 91 3.56 -18.42 -37.46
N LEU A 92 3.87 -17.23 -37.93
CA LEU A 92 2.91 -16.16 -38.16
C LEU A 92 1.97 -16.45 -39.34
N THR A 93 2.44 -17.17 -40.38
CA THR A 93 1.62 -17.62 -41.51
C THR A 93 0.81 -18.87 -41.19
N GLY A 94 1.11 -19.54 -40.09
CA GLY A 94 0.44 -20.76 -39.66
C GLY A 94 0.94 -22.04 -40.35
N GLU A 95 2.04 -21.96 -41.10
CA GLU A 95 2.69 -23.13 -41.71
C GLU A 95 3.28 -24.06 -40.63
N VAL A 96 3.79 -23.46 -39.57
CA VAL A 96 4.28 -24.16 -38.39
C VAL A 96 3.54 -23.66 -37.15
N LEU A 97 3.11 -24.59 -36.29
CA LEU A 97 2.48 -24.23 -35.02
C LEU A 97 3.55 -23.98 -33.95
N ILE A 98 3.40 -22.90 -33.18
CA ILE A 98 4.26 -22.61 -32.03
C ILE A 98 4.27 -23.76 -31.01
N ASP A 99 3.26 -24.61 -31.05
CA ASP A 99 3.11 -25.78 -30.19
C ASP A 99 4.28 -26.76 -30.29
N LYS A 100 5.03 -26.74 -31.40
CA LYS A 100 6.23 -27.59 -31.56
C LYS A 100 7.29 -27.33 -30.49
N TYR A 101 7.31 -26.11 -29.95
CA TYR A 101 8.24 -25.73 -28.90
C TYR A 101 7.74 -26.04 -27.49
N LEU A 102 6.48 -26.49 -27.34
CA LEU A 102 5.93 -26.92 -26.06
C LEU A 102 6.52 -28.28 -25.67
N LYS A 103 7.28 -28.31 -24.58
CA LYS A 103 7.90 -29.53 -24.04
C LYS A 103 7.21 -29.97 -22.75
N GLY A 104 7.36 -31.23 -22.41
CA GLY A 104 6.95 -31.80 -21.14
C GLY A 104 5.50 -32.27 -21.05
N LYS A 105 5.18 -32.91 -19.92
CA LYS A 105 3.82 -33.33 -19.55
C LYS A 105 3.58 -32.94 -18.10
N ASN A 106 2.81 -31.92 -17.89
CA ASN A 106 2.43 -31.49 -16.55
C ASN A 106 1.05 -32.04 -16.18
N ASN A 107 0.85 -32.29 -14.89
CA ASN A 107 -0.50 -32.40 -14.32
C ASN A 107 -1.21 -31.05 -14.43
N GLU A 108 -2.46 -30.99 -14.00
CA GLU A 108 -3.20 -29.73 -13.97
C GLU A 108 -2.41 -28.67 -13.21
N ILE A 109 -2.09 -27.57 -13.89
CA ILE A 109 -1.32 -26.47 -13.34
C ILE A 109 -2.28 -25.43 -12.74
N ASP A 110 -2.17 -25.17 -11.44
CA ASP A 110 -2.75 -23.93 -10.89
C ASP A 110 -1.94 -22.73 -11.40
N LEU A 111 -2.39 -22.17 -12.52
CA LEU A 111 -1.74 -21.05 -13.19
C LEU A 111 -1.56 -19.85 -12.26
N ASN A 112 -2.53 -19.57 -11.41
CA ASN A 112 -2.46 -18.42 -10.50
C ASN A 112 -1.38 -18.64 -9.43
N LEU A 113 -1.31 -19.84 -8.85
CA LEU A 113 -0.27 -20.18 -7.90
C LEU A 113 1.12 -20.15 -8.58
N PHE A 114 1.20 -20.63 -9.80
CA PHE A 114 2.40 -20.56 -10.61
C PHE A 114 2.86 -19.11 -10.82
N LEU A 115 1.98 -18.25 -11.33
CA LEU A 115 2.28 -16.85 -11.58
C LEU A 115 2.63 -16.08 -10.29
N LEU A 116 1.93 -16.35 -9.18
CA LEU A 116 2.26 -15.76 -7.88
C LEU A 116 3.70 -16.09 -7.44
N LYS A 117 4.13 -17.33 -7.68
CA LYS A 117 5.49 -17.76 -7.31
C LYS A 117 6.57 -17.20 -8.23
N ILE A 118 6.25 -17.06 -9.50
CA ILE A 118 7.19 -16.61 -10.52
C ILE A 118 7.27 -15.08 -10.59
N CYS A 119 6.14 -14.40 -10.48
CA CYS A 119 6.02 -12.94 -10.61
C CYS A 119 5.22 -12.34 -9.45
N PRO A 120 5.67 -12.48 -8.20
CA PRO A 120 4.94 -12.01 -7.02
C PRO A 120 4.72 -10.49 -7.00
N GLU A 121 5.51 -9.72 -7.74
CA GLU A 121 5.34 -8.27 -7.89
C GLU A 121 4.02 -7.86 -8.55
N TYR A 122 3.32 -8.78 -9.20
CA TYR A 122 2.01 -8.52 -9.81
C TYR A 122 0.83 -8.99 -8.96
N TYR A 123 1.07 -9.29 -7.69
CA TYR A 123 0.05 -9.76 -6.76
C TYR A 123 -0.02 -8.94 -5.48
N VAL A 124 -1.23 -8.78 -4.98
CA VAL A 124 -1.50 -8.22 -3.65
C VAL A 124 -1.61 -9.36 -2.67
N LEU A 125 -0.80 -9.32 -1.62
CA LEU A 125 -0.99 -10.19 -0.47
C LEU A 125 -2.12 -9.63 0.38
N ASN A 126 -3.21 -10.40 0.49
CA ASN A 126 -4.36 -9.99 1.27
C ASN A 126 -4.16 -10.43 2.73
N ASP A 127 -4.38 -9.51 3.65
CA ASP A 127 -4.53 -9.85 5.05
C ASP A 127 -5.79 -10.72 5.25
N LYS A 128 -5.84 -11.52 6.32
CA LYS A 128 -6.93 -12.45 6.60
C LYS A 128 -8.34 -11.81 6.54
N ILE A 129 -8.41 -10.50 6.69
CA ILE A 129 -9.62 -9.69 6.81
C ILE A 129 -10.27 -9.36 5.45
N HIS A 130 -9.49 -9.34 4.36
CA HIS A 130 -9.99 -8.88 3.05
C HIS A 130 -10.49 -10.02 2.16
N LEU A 131 -11.24 -10.95 2.71
CA LEU A 131 -11.80 -12.08 1.96
C LEU A 131 -13.08 -11.69 1.21
N ASN A 132 -13.00 -10.83 0.20
CA ASN A 132 -14.14 -10.58 -0.69
C ASN A 132 -14.18 -11.55 -1.88
N ASN A 133 -15.36 -12.12 -2.13
CA ASN A 133 -15.61 -13.20 -3.09
C ASN A 133 -15.52 -12.82 -4.58
N SER A 134 -15.18 -11.57 -4.92
CA SER A 134 -15.25 -11.06 -6.30
C SER A 134 -14.00 -11.25 -7.15
N PHE A 135 -12.86 -11.61 -6.56
CA PHE A 135 -11.61 -11.87 -7.30
C PHE A 135 -11.17 -13.32 -7.11
N LYS A 136 -10.58 -13.92 -8.15
CA LYS A 136 -9.96 -15.25 -8.04
C LYS A 136 -8.84 -15.18 -7.01
N LYS A 137 -9.04 -15.80 -5.85
CA LYS A 137 -8.08 -15.84 -4.75
C LYS A 137 -7.20 -17.06 -4.88
N ILE A 138 -5.91 -16.84 -4.66
CA ILE A 138 -4.95 -17.91 -4.53
C ILE A 138 -4.68 -18.07 -3.04
N SER A 139 -4.95 -19.27 -2.52
CA SER A 139 -4.58 -19.63 -1.16
C SER A 139 -3.29 -20.41 -1.17
N PHE A 140 -2.32 -19.98 -0.40
CA PHE A 140 -1.04 -20.68 -0.26
C PHE A 140 -0.57 -20.66 1.19
N TYR A 141 0.30 -21.59 1.53
CA TYR A 141 0.87 -21.72 2.87
C TYR A 141 2.32 -21.23 2.87
N SER A 142 2.69 -20.50 3.88
CA SER A 142 4.06 -20.13 4.19
C SER A 142 4.31 -20.49 5.65
N ASP A 143 5.23 -21.40 5.86
CA ASP A 143 5.72 -21.99 7.11
C ASP A 143 4.69 -22.20 8.24
N ASP A 144 3.92 -21.21 8.68
CA ASP A 144 2.91 -21.33 9.74
C ASP A 144 1.56 -20.63 9.42
N TYR A 145 1.41 -20.00 8.23
CA TYR A 145 0.23 -19.20 7.94
C TYR A 145 -0.34 -19.47 6.55
N LYS A 146 -1.67 -19.44 6.48
CA LYS A 146 -2.38 -19.44 5.21
C LYS A 146 -2.55 -18.00 4.73
N TYR A 147 -1.97 -17.68 3.58
CA TYR A 147 -2.12 -16.41 2.90
C TYR A 147 -3.07 -16.53 1.72
N SER A 148 -3.68 -15.41 1.34
CA SER A 148 -4.38 -15.28 0.07
C SER A 148 -3.78 -14.14 -0.73
N ALA A 149 -3.73 -14.30 -2.05
CA ALA A 149 -3.26 -13.27 -2.95
C ALA A 149 -4.25 -13.05 -4.08
N THR A 150 -4.31 -11.83 -4.58
CA THR A 150 -5.10 -11.47 -5.77
C THR A 150 -4.20 -10.78 -6.79
N PRO A 151 -4.41 -10.98 -8.11
CA PRO A 151 -3.66 -10.26 -9.12
C PRO A 151 -3.98 -8.76 -9.06
N LEU A 152 -2.99 -7.93 -9.37
CA LEU A 152 -3.15 -6.50 -9.55
C LEU A 152 -4.00 -6.19 -10.80
N SER A 153 -4.60 -5.01 -10.83
CA SER A 153 -5.31 -4.53 -12.02
C SER A 153 -4.33 -4.17 -13.15
N GLU A 154 -4.81 -4.17 -14.39
CA GLU A 154 -3.99 -3.78 -15.55
C GLU A 154 -3.38 -2.39 -15.42
N GLU A 155 -4.11 -1.43 -14.84
CA GLU A 155 -3.60 -0.07 -14.60
C GLU A 155 -2.43 -0.08 -13.62
N GLN A 156 -2.58 -0.80 -12.50
CA GLN A 156 -1.50 -0.95 -11.53
C GLN A 156 -0.28 -1.65 -12.13
N ILE A 157 -0.50 -2.64 -12.98
CA ILE A 157 0.59 -3.33 -13.69
C ILE A 157 1.32 -2.37 -14.63
N LYS A 158 0.62 -1.50 -15.37
CA LYS A 158 1.25 -0.48 -16.21
C LYS A 158 2.14 0.46 -15.41
N ASP A 159 1.68 0.91 -14.25
CA ASP A 159 2.46 1.77 -13.36
C ASP A 159 3.69 1.05 -12.77
N ILE A 160 3.61 -0.26 -12.54
CA ILE A 160 4.75 -1.06 -12.05
C ILE A 160 5.81 -1.27 -13.14
N ILE A 161 5.39 -1.53 -14.37
CA ILE A 161 6.28 -1.80 -15.49
C ILE A 161 7.05 -0.55 -15.89
N SER A 162 6.43 0.62 -15.79
CA SER A 162 7.08 1.88 -16.15
C SER A 162 8.25 2.18 -15.22
N ILE A 163 9.45 2.36 -15.81
CA ILE A 163 10.65 2.78 -15.08
C ILE A 163 10.82 4.28 -15.30
N ASN A 164 10.32 5.08 -14.36
CA ASN A 164 10.40 6.52 -14.43
C ASN A 164 11.61 7.00 -13.62
N TYR A 165 12.67 7.40 -14.31
CA TYR A 165 13.81 8.04 -13.66
C TYR A 165 13.44 9.45 -13.22
N GLY A 166 14.00 9.89 -12.09
CA GLY A 166 13.73 11.20 -11.51
C GLY A 166 12.75 11.12 -10.34
N ASN A 167 11.98 12.18 -10.17
CA ASN A 167 11.07 12.36 -9.02
C ASN A 167 9.62 12.15 -9.48
N THR A 168 8.96 11.13 -8.96
CA THR A 168 7.53 10.87 -9.23
C THR A 168 6.70 11.00 -7.96
N LEU A 169 5.61 11.74 -8.04
CA LEU A 169 4.63 11.87 -6.97
C LEU A 169 3.39 11.03 -7.30
N PHE A 170 3.09 10.07 -6.44
CA PHE A 170 1.85 9.30 -6.47
C PHE A 170 0.88 9.86 -5.44
N THR A 171 -0.28 10.30 -5.89
CA THR A 171 -1.36 10.77 -5.00
C THR A 171 -2.61 9.93 -5.18
N GLY A 172 -3.45 9.90 -4.16
CA GLY A 172 -4.73 9.20 -4.22
C GLY A 172 -5.40 9.12 -2.86
N GLY A 173 -6.68 8.87 -2.85
CA GLY A 173 -7.48 8.67 -1.64
C GLY A 173 -7.08 7.42 -0.85
N ALA A 174 -7.74 7.19 0.27
CA ALA A 174 -7.61 5.94 0.98
C ALA A 174 -8.16 4.78 0.11
N GLY A 175 -7.54 3.61 0.21
CA GLY A 175 -7.99 2.43 -0.54
C GLY A 175 -7.55 2.36 -2.00
N THR A 176 -6.80 3.35 -2.53
CA THR A 176 -6.35 3.35 -3.94
C THR A 176 -5.11 2.48 -4.21
N GLY A 177 -4.61 1.75 -3.22
CA GLY A 177 -3.53 0.79 -3.40
C GLY A 177 -2.12 1.40 -3.46
N LYS A 178 -1.89 2.62 -2.96
CA LYS A 178 -0.57 3.30 -2.95
C LYS A 178 0.55 2.44 -2.40
N THR A 179 0.40 1.92 -1.18
CA THR A 179 1.40 1.08 -0.52
C THR A 179 1.66 -0.23 -1.26
N THR A 180 0.60 -0.82 -1.82
CA THR A 180 0.68 -2.03 -2.64
C THR A 180 1.48 -1.76 -3.91
N LEU A 181 1.12 -0.70 -4.65
CA LEU A 181 1.81 -0.28 -5.86
C LEU A 181 3.30 0.01 -5.57
N MET A 182 3.59 0.70 -4.48
CA MET A 182 4.95 0.97 -4.03
C MET A 182 5.75 -0.32 -3.82
N LEU A 183 5.21 -1.26 -3.04
CA LEU A 183 5.90 -2.52 -2.74
C LEU A 183 6.14 -3.34 -4.02
N SER A 184 5.14 -3.46 -4.87
CA SER A 184 5.23 -4.17 -6.16
C SER A 184 6.27 -3.54 -7.08
N LYS A 185 6.27 -2.20 -7.20
CA LYS A 185 7.22 -1.45 -8.02
C LYS A 185 8.66 -1.62 -7.52
N VAL A 186 8.87 -1.58 -6.20
CA VAL A 186 10.21 -1.81 -5.62
C VAL A 186 10.67 -3.24 -5.87
N MET A 187 9.82 -4.24 -5.70
CA MET A 187 10.16 -5.64 -5.99
C MET A 187 10.56 -5.83 -7.46
N LYS A 188 9.79 -5.25 -8.40
CA LYS A 188 10.12 -5.29 -9.82
C LYS A 188 11.49 -4.66 -10.10
N LEU A 189 11.73 -3.45 -9.57
CA LEU A 189 12.99 -2.73 -9.76
C LEU A 189 14.18 -3.46 -9.13
N ALA A 190 14.00 -4.06 -7.96
CA ALA A 190 15.04 -4.84 -7.29
C ALA A 190 15.48 -6.06 -8.10
N ARG A 191 14.56 -6.63 -8.89
CA ARG A 191 14.85 -7.72 -9.82
C ARG A 191 15.55 -7.25 -11.09
N VAL A 192 15.11 -6.11 -11.64
CA VAL A 192 15.74 -5.51 -12.83
C VAL A 192 17.15 -5.02 -12.53
N TYR A 193 17.40 -4.58 -11.31
CA TYR A 193 18.67 -4.04 -10.86
C TYR A 193 19.22 -4.79 -9.64
N PRO A 194 19.64 -6.06 -9.76
CA PRO A 194 20.01 -6.91 -8.61
C PRO A 194 21.22 -6.41 -7.84
N HIS A 195 22.15 -5.69 -8.50
CA HIS A 195 23.36 -5.12 -7.87
C HIS A 195 23.14 -3.72 -7.26
N HIS A 196 21.93 -3.18 -7.35
CA HIS A 196 21.63 -1.85 -6.82
C HIS A 196 20.72 -1.97 -5.60
N ARG A 197 20.83 -1.03 -4.67
CA ARG A 197 20.01 -1.00 -3.45
C ARG A 197 18.84 -0.06 -3.58
N PHE A 198 17.74 -0.44 -2.95
CA PHE A 198 16.50 0.31 -2.85
C PHE A 198 16.15 0.53 -1.38
N LEU A 199 15.55 1.68 -1.07
CA LEU A 199 15.13 2.05 0.27
C LEU A 199 13.64 2.38 0.28
N ILE A 200 12.89 1.73 1.16
CA ILE A 200 11.52 2.12 1.51
C ILE A 200 11.55 2.80 2.87
N LEU A 201 10.95 3.98 2.96
CA LEU A 201 10.76 4.71 4.21
C LEU A 201 9.28 4.85 4.53
N THR A 202 8.94 4.52 5.78
CA THR A 202 7.60 4.65 6.35
C THR A 202 7.63 5.54 7.57
N HIS A 203 6.47 5.99 8.02
CA HIS A 203 6.38 6.82 9.22
C HIS A 203 6.41 5.99 10.51
N THR A 204 5.72 4.85 10.55
CA THR A 204 5.55 4.06 11.77
C THR A 204 6.33 2.73 11.75
N LYS A 205 6.68 2.24 12.96
CA LYS A 205 7.31 0.91 13.10
C LYS A 205 6.36 -0.23 12.67
N GLN A 206 5.07 -0.04 12.87
CA GLN A 206 4.07 -1.04 12.51
C GLN A 206 4.03 -1.25 11.00
N GLU A 207 3.91 -0.18 10.20
CA GLU A 207 4.00 -0.23 8.73
C GLU A 207 5.30 -0.86 8.25
N CYS A 208 6.40 -0.45 8.85
CA CYS A 208 7.71 -0.98 8.52
C CYS A 208 7.78 -2.51 8.72
N ASN A 209 7.20 -3.03 9.80
CA ASN A 209 7.16 -4.47 10.07
C ASN A 209 6.20 -5.19 9.12
N GLU A 210 5.04 -4.63 8.86
CA GLU A 210 4.05 -5.18 7.91
C GLU A 210 4.63 -5.29 6.50
N LEU A 211 5.30 -4.25 6.01
CA LEU A 211 5.96 -4.28 4.71
C LEU A 211 7.08 -5.32 4.65
N ARG A 212 7.83 -5.49 5.74
CA ARG A 212 8.87 -6.54 5.82
C ARG A 212 8.26 -7.94 5.79
N GLU A 213 7.17 -8.17 6.52
CA GLU A 213 6.46 -9.45 6.49
C GLU A 213 5.92 -9.75 5.08
N LYS A 214 5.25 -8.78 4.45
CA LYS A 214 4.75 -8.92 3.07
C LYS A 214 5.89 -9.19 2.08
N LEU A 215 6.99 -8.46 2.20
CA LEU A 215 8.16 -8.67 1.36
C LEU A 215 8.79 -10.05 1.58
N GLN A 216 8.91 -10.50 2.82
CA GLN A 216 9.46 -11.83 3.15
C GLN A 216 8.59 -12.97 2.59
N VAL A 217 7.27 -12.80 2.54
CA VAL A 217 6.35 -13.78 1.97
C VAL A 217 6.42 -13.81 0.44
N LEU A 218 6.41 -12.62 -0.19
CA LEU A 218 6.37 -12.48 -1.64
C LEU A 218 7.75 -12.63 -2.30
N TYR A 219 8.81 -12.20 -1.62
CA TYR A 219 10.16 -12.14 -2.17
C TYR A 219 11.20 -12.56 -1.12
N LYS A 220 11.25 -13.87 -0.82
CA LYS A 220 12.13 -14.47 0.22
C LYS A 220 13.62 -14.17 0.01
N GLU A 221 14.07 -14.04 -1.22
CA GLU A 221 15.47 -13.85 -1.60
C GLU A 221 15.92 -12.39 -1.63
N ASN A 222 15.12 -11.51 -1.05
CA ASN A 222 15.44 -10.10 -1.04
C ASN A 222 16.75 -9.82 -0.30
N THR A 223 17.74 -9.33 -1.02
CA THR A 223 19.01 -8.88 -0.48
C THR A 223 19.27 -7.39 -0.69
N ASN A 224 18.49 -6.74 -1.56
CA ASN A 224 18.76 -5.38 -2.03
C ASN A 224 17.66 -4.34 -1.74
N ILE A 225 16.59 -4.70 -1.01
CA ILE A 225 15.56 -3.78 -0.53
C ILE A 225 15.72 -3.57 0.98
N ASP A 226 15.93 -2.34 1.39
CA ASP A 226 15.95 -1.93 2.81
C ASP A 226 14.60 -1.27 3.17
N ILE A 227 14.02 -1.61 4.32
CA ILE A 227 12.79 -1.00 4.82
C ILE A 227 13.06 -0.45 6.23
N TYR A 228 12.86 0.85 6.43
CA TYR A 228 13.05 1.53 7.71
C TYR A 228 11.98 2.59 7.95
N THR A 229 11.79 2.92 9.23
CA THR A 229 11.28 4.25 9.55
C THR A 229 12.41 5.26 9.40
N LEU A 230 12.09 6.54 9.14
CA LEU A 230 13.12 7.58 9.05
C LEU A 230 14.05 7.59 10.26
N ASN A 231 13.48 7.50 11.46
CA ASN A 231 14.25 7.48 12.70
C ASN A 231 15.22 6.30 12.77
N ALA A 232 14.75 5.11 12.42
CA ALA A 232 15.59 3.92 12.40
C ALA A 232 16.70 4.03 11.35
N PHE A 233 16.41 4.61 10.19
CA PHE A 233 17.41 4.86 9.15
C PHE A 233 18.49 5.83 9.61
N VAL A 234 18.11 6.97 10.19
CA VAL A 234 19.04 7.97 10.71
C VAL A 234 19.92 7.40 11.84
N LEU A 235 19.34 6.64 12.76
CA LEU A 235 20.11 5.96 13.83
C LEU A 235 21.05 4.88 13.28
N LYS A 236 20.65 4.17 12.20
CA LYS A 236 21.54 3.23 11.50
C LYS A 236 22.74 3.95 10.88
N LEU A 237 22.49 5.11 10.24
CA LEU A 237 23.58 5.96 9.72
C LEU A 237 24.47 6.46 10.85
N ALA A 238 23.89 6.94 11.94
CA ALA A 238 24.65 7.42 13.11
C ALA A 238 25.58 6.32 13.63
N LYS A 239 25.08 5.09 13.79
CA LYS A 239 25.90 3.94 14.20
C LYS A 239 26.98 3.60 13.18
N LYS A 240 26.64 3.57 11.90
CA LYS A 240 27.57 3.20 10.81
C LYS A 240 28.74 4.18 10.68
N TYR A 241 28.48 5.47 10.90
CA TYR A 241 29.45 6.56 10.70
C TYR A 241 29.94 7.18 12.03
N ASN A 242 29.65 6.53 13.17
CA ASN A 242 30.04 6.98 14.51
C ASN A 242 29.62 8.43 14.81
N LEU A 243 28.40 8.81 14.40
CA LEU A 243 27.85 10.13 14.71
C LEU A 243 27.45 10.20 16.19
N VAL A 244 27.61 11.38 16.79
CA VAL A 244 27.23 11.60 18.19
C VAL A 244 25.71 11.70 18.33
N VAL A 245 25.12 10.80 19.10
CA VAL A 245 23.69 10.77 19.40
C VAL A 245 23.46 10.96 20.88
N ASP A 246 22.81 12.06 21.27
CA ASP A 246 22.35 12.26 22.64
C ASP A 246 20.97 11.61 22.82
N TYR A 247 20.94 10.39 23.35
CA TYR A 247 19.70 9.64 23.58
C TYR A 247 18.78 10.27 24.64
N ASN A 248 19.33 11.06 25.58
CA ASN A 248 18.53 11.74 26.58
C ASN A 248 17.82 12.94 25.95
N MET A 249 18.50 13.67 25.10
CA MET A 249 17.90 14.75 24.32
C MET A 249 16.92 14.22 23.28
N LEU A 250 17.15 13.05 22.68
CA LEU A 250 16.23 12.43 21.72
C LEU A 250 14.85 12.19 22.34
N LYS A 251 14.79 11.88 23.65
CA LYS A 251 13.53 11.70 24.38
C LYS A 251 12.86 13.03 24.76
N LYS A 252 13.64 14.10 24.95
CA LYS A 252 13.14 15.41 25.39
C LYS A 252 12.77 16.32 24.23
N ASP A 253 13.60 16.36 23.20
CA ASP A 253 13.47 17.19 22.01
C ASP A 253 13.97 16.42 20.79
N TYR A 254 13.05 15.67 20.19
CA TYR A 254 13.32 14.85 19.02
C TYR A 254 13.87 15.68 17.85
N TYR A 255 13.19 16.77 17.49
CA TYR A 255 13.54 17.56 16.30
C TYR A 255 14.94 18.18 16.40
N LYS A 256 15.30 18.70 17.55
CA LYS A 256 16.63 19.27 17.78
C LYS A 256 17.73 18.22 17.66
N THR A 257 17.52 17.04 18.25
CA THR A 257 18.48 15.95 18.18
C THR A 257 18.60 15.39 16.77
N PHE A 258 17.47 15.20 16.08
CA PHE A 258 17.43 14.78 14.68
C PHE A 258 18.22 15.75 13.80
N ASN A 259 17.94 17.05 13.87
CA ASN A 259 18.66 18.08 13.11
C ASN A 259 20.18 18.09 13.38
N ASN A 260 20.60 17.81 14.61
CA ASN A 260 22.02 17.67 14.92
C ASN A 260 22.65 16.45 14.24
N ILE A 261 21.97 15.31 14.25
CA ILE A 261 22.45 14.10 13.55
C ILE A 261 22.52 14.35 12.04
N VAL A 262 21.50 14.99 11.46
CA VAL A 262 21.48 15.35 10.04
C VAL A 262 22.65 16.27 9.66
N LYS A 263 22.93 17.30 10.47
CA LYS A 263 24.10 18.19 10.28
C LYS A 263 25.41 17.43 10.31
N GLN A 264 25.61 16.55 11.31
CA GLN A 264 26.80 15.70 11.39
C GLN A 264 26.89 14.77 10.17
N ALA A 265 25.79 14.12 9.78
CA ALA A 265 25.74 13.25 8.61
C ALA A 265 26.14 13.98 7.32
N ARG A 266 25.64 15.19 7.10
CA ARG A 266 26.00 16.02 5.95
C ARG A 266 27.49 16.35 5.89
N ASN A 267 28.14 16.55 7.04
CA ASN A 267 29.55 16.90 7.10
C ASN A 267 30.49 15.67 6.95
N ILE A 268 30.07 14.51 7.47
CA ILE A 268 30.93 13.31 7.56
C ILE A 268 30.75 12.40 6.34
N ILE A 269 29.51 12.22 5.87
CA ILE A 269 29.21 11.32 4.74
C ILE A 269 29.49 12.02 3.43
N LYS A 270 30.71 11.88 2.93
CA LYS A 270 31.15 12.53 1.67
C LYS A 270 30.55 11.90 0.41
N ASN A 271 30.39 10.58 0.38
CA ASN A 271 29.78 9.87 -0.74
C ASN A 271 28.47 9.25 -0.29
N LYS A 272 27.36 9.90 -0.67
CA LYS A 272 26.02 9.52 -0.27
C LYS A 272 25.26 8.68 -1.30
N ASN A 273 25.89 8.36 -2.43
CA ASN A 273 25.33 7.52 -3.49
C ASN A 273 25.12 6.08 -2.97
N MET A 274 24.04 5.84 -2.22
CA MET A 274 23.76 4.56 -1.56
C MET A 274 22.64 3.78 -2.22
N PHE A 275 21.68 4.49 -2.82
CA PHE A 275 20.46 3.88 -3.34
C PHE A 275 20.18 4.30 -4.79
N LYS A 276 19.84 3.31 -5.61
CA LYS A 276 19.31 3.51 -6.97
C LYS A 276 17.90 4.09 -6.93
N GLY A 277 17.11 3.65 -5.95
CA GLY A 277 15.76 4.13 -5.73
C GLY A 277 15.43 4.31 -4.25
N ILE A 278 14.68 5.37 -3.95
CA ILE A 278 14.10 5.63 -2.63
C ILE A 278 12.59 5.85 -2.80
N PHE A 279 11.83 5.21 -1.92
CA PHE A 279 10.37 5.21 -1.92
C PHE A 279 9.89 5.65 -0.54
N ILE A 280 9.02 6.66 -0.51
CA ILE A 280 8.46 7.19 0.74
C ILE A 280 6.96 6.91 0.75
N ASP A 281 6.49 6.13 1.72
CA ASP A 281 5.07 5.95 1.98
C ASP A 281 4.57 6.96 3.02
N GLU A 282 3.30 7.35 2.94
CA GLU A 282 2.68 8.36 3.79
C GLU A 282 3.52 9.65 3.90
N ALA A 283 3.95 10.17 2.75
CA ALA A 283 4.86 11.31 2.67
C ALA A 283 4.32 12.59 3.34
N GLU A 284 3.01 12.69 3.55
CA GLU A 284 2.38 13.74 4.36
C GLU A 284 2.84 13.76 5.82
N SER A 285 3.48 12.71 6.28
CA SER A 285 4.03 12.60 7.64
C SER A 285 5.49 13.06 7.75
N PHE A 286 6.13 13.42 6.63
CA PHE A 286 7.53 13.87 6.57
C PHE A 286 7.62 15.38 6.34
N SER A 287 8.59 16.02 7.00
CA SER A 287 8.91 17.43 6.73
C SER A 287 9.73 17.58 5.44
N LYS A 288 9.76 18.79 4.88
CA LYS A 288 10.59 19.11 3.71
C LYS A 288 12.07 18.78 3.96
N ASP A 289 12.61 19.22 5.09
CA ASP A 289 14.02 19.00 5.43
C ASP A 289 14.38 17.52 5.54
N GLU A 290 13.44 16.69 6.03
CA GLU A 290 13.58 15.24 6.08
C GLU A 290 13.62 14.63 4.68
N ILE A 291 12.71 15.05 3.80
CA ILE A 291 12.65 14.57 2.41
C ILE A 291 13.90 14.99 1.64
N GLU A 292 14.35 16.24 1.77
CA GLU A 292 15.57 16.72 1.13
C GLU A 292 16.81 15.96 1.64
N PHE A 293 16.91 15.72 2.94
CA PHE A 293 17.99 14.93 3.51
C PHE A 293 18.01 13.50 2.97
N ILE A 294 16.85 12.85 2.85
CA ILE A 294 16.73 11.50 2.29
C ILE A 294 17.22 11.46 0.85
N ARG A 295 16.86 12.45 0.03
CA ARG A 295 17.26 12.52 -1.39
C ARG A 295 18.78 12.59 -1.58
N GLU A 296 19.53 13.10 -0.61
CA GLU A 296 20.99 13.16 -0.68
C GLU A 296 21.66 11.78 -0.78
N PHE A 297 20.95 10.68 -0.47
CA PHE A 297 21.45 9.31 -0.54
C PHE A 297 21.17 8.62 -1.88
N LEU A 298 20.45 9.26 -2.80
CA LEU A 298 20.22 8.78 -4.16
C LEU A 298 21.49 8.88 -5.02
N TYR A 299 21.55 8.05 -6.05
CA TYR A 299 22.54 8.21 -7.09
C TYR A 299 22.38 9.57 -7.77
N LYS A 300 23.47 10.09 -8.35
CA LYS A 300 23.45 11.39 -9.04
C LYS A 300 22.70 11.34 -10.38
N THR A 301 22.71 10.20 -11.04
CA THR A 301 22.11 10.01 -12.36
C THR A 301 21.29 8.74 -12.41
N LYS A 302 20.26 8.71 -13.27
CA LYS A 302 19.36 7.56 -13.45
C LYS A 302 18.85 6.99 -12.10
N TYR A 303 18.48 7.88 -11.17
CA TYR A 303 17.88 7.53 -9.89
C TYR A 303 16.35 7.46 -10.02
N ILE A 304 15.72 6.82 -9.04
CA ILE A 304 14.27 6.70 -8.91
C ILE A 304 13.89 7.24 -7.54
N PHE A 305 13.07 8.28 -7.50
CA PHE A 305 12.56 8.85 -6.26
C PHE A 305 11.04 8.91 -6.32
N ASN A 306 10.38 7.96 -5.68
CA ASN A 306 8.93 7.84 -5.70
C ASN A 306 8.35 8.20 -4.33
N VAL A 307 7.42 9.12 -4.32
CA VAL A 307 6.77 9.66 -3.13
C VAL A 307 5.28 9.35 -3.20
N PHE A 308 4.75 8.67 -2.19
CA PHE A 308 3.35 8.28 -2.08
C PHE A 308 2.69 9.09 -0.98
N SER A 309 1.60 9.78 -1.30
CA SER A 309 0.93 10.69 -0.38
C SER A 309 -0.59 10.66 -0.48
N CYS A 310 -1.25 10.84 0.65
CA CYS A 310 -2.67 11.10 0.77
C CYS A 310 -2.89 12.30 1.70
N ASN A 311 -3.01 13.50 1.16
CA ASN A 311 -3.14 14.72 1.94
C ASN A 311 -4.32 14.71 2.94
N SER A 312 -5.36 13.92 2.65
CA SER A 312 -6.54 13.81 3.52
C SER A 312 -6.30 13.01 4.81
N LEU A 313 -5.19 12.30 4.94
CA LEU A 313 -4.90 11.47 6.13
C LEU A 313 -3.99 12.15 7.16
N ASN A 314 -3.68 13.43 6.96
CA ASN A 314 -2.89 14.18 7.92
C ASN A 314 -3.75 14.56 9.14
N ILE A 315 -3.51 13.88 10.27
CA ILE A 315 -4.20 14.09 11.54
C ILE A 315 -3.49 15.10 12.45
N SER A 316 -2.32 15.59 12.06
CA SER A 316 -1.60 16.58 12.84
C SER A 316 -2.33 17.94 12.74
N ASN A 317 -2.43 18.65 13.87
CA ASN A 317 -3.07 19.97 13.93
C ASN A 317 -2.33 21.06 13.13
N ASN A 318 -1.22 20.71 12.49
CA ASN A 318 -0.41 21.62 11.68
C ASN A 318 -0.76 21.49 10.18
N VAL A 319 -2.02 21.74 9.85
CA VAL A 319 -2.57 21.62 8.47
C VAL A 319 -1.83 22.50 7.45
N ASN A 320 -1.21 23.61 7.89
CA ASN A 320 -0.49 24.53 7.02
C ASN A 320 0.93 24.06 6.64
N ILE A 321 1.54 23.15 7.41
CA ILE A 321 2.95 22.75 7.20
C ILE A 321 3.08 21.80 6.01
N PHE A 322 2.07 20.97 5.72
CA PHE A 322 2.17 19.88 4.74
C PHE A 322 1.85 20.26 3.30
N LYS A 323 0.94 21.21 3.07
CA LYS A 323 0.63 21.67 1.71
C LYS A 323 1.85 22.29 1.01
N ASP A 324 2.77 22.84 1.79
CA ASP A 324 3.92 23.56 1.25
C ASP A 324 5.14 22.66 1.04
N ASN A 325 5.31 21.60 1.86
CA ASN A 325 6.51 20.76 1.80
C ASN A 325 6.66 19.98 0.49
N LEU A 326 5.60 19.36 -0.03
CA LEU A 326 5.66 18.65 -1.30
C LEU A 326 5.60 19.58 -2.50
N LYS A 327 4.99 20.77 -2.38
CA LYS A 327 4.92 21.74 -3.48
C LYS A 327 6.26 22.37 -3.83
N GLU A 328 7.15 22.50 -2.87
CA GLU A 328 8.48 23.03 -3.09
C GLU A 328 9.45 22.01 -3.69
N ILE A 329 9.06 20.72 -3.70
CA ILE A 329 9.82 19.66 -4.36
C ILE A 329 9.36 19.60 -5.82
N LYS A 330 10.29 19.78 -6.75
CA LYS A 330 10.00 19.61 -8.17
C LYS A 330 9.86 18.12 -8.48
N PHE A 331 8.67 17.71 -8.88
CA PHE A 331 8.40 16.39 -9.42
C PHE A 331 8.41 16.44 -10.94
N ASP A 332 9.01 15.42 -11.55
CA ASP A 332 9.08 15.25 -13.01
C ASP A 332 7.77 14.66 -13.53
N GLU A 333 7.11 13.85 -12.69
CA GLU A 333 5.83 13.22 -13.00
C GLU A 333 4.90 13.22 -11.79
N HIS A 334 3.59 13.32 -12.05
CA HIS A 334 2.54 13.24 -11.05
C HIS A 334 1.46 12.26 -11.49
N ILE A 335 1.33 11.15 -10.76
CA ILE A 335 0.35 10.10 -11.01
C ILE A 335 -0.73 10.16 -9.94
N ASN A 336 -1.99 10.29 -10.36
CA ASN A 336 -3.13 10.31 -9.47
C ASN A 336 -3.92 9.01 -9.55
N LEU A 337 -3.88 8.23 -8.46
CA LEU A 337 -4.59 6.95 -8.33
C LEU A 337 -6.03 7.22 -7.91
N LYS A 338 -6.99 6.83 -8.74
CA LYS A 338 -8.41 7.13 -8.55
C LYS A 338 -9.22 5.95 -8.05
N LYS A 339 -8.94 4.73 -8.51
CA LYS A 339 -9.72 3.53 -8.22
C LYS A 339 -9.57 3.06 -6.79
N ASN A 340 -10.68 2.82 -6.11
CA ASN A 340 -10.71 2.33 -4.74
C ASN A 340 -10.85 0.79 -4.74
N TYR A 341 -9.79 0.11 -4.36
CA TYR A 341 -9.72 -1.35 -4.30
C TYR A 341 -10.19 -1.93 -2.95
N ARG A 342 -10.43 -1.08 -1.97
CA ARG A 342 -10.75 -1.46 -0.59
C ARG A 342 -12.24 -1.53 -0.32
N GLN A 343 -12.96 -0.46 -0.60
CA GLN A 343 -14.31 -0.21 -0.11
C GLN A 343 -15.39 -0.66 -1.09
N SER A 344 -16.55 -1.02 -0.56
CA SER A 344 -17.76 -1.19 -1.35
C SER A 344 -18.22 0.14 -1.93
N LYS A 345 -19.07 0.08 -2.96
CA LYS A 345 -19.57 1.26 -3.66
C LYS A 345 -20.24 2.26 -2.70
N GLU A 346 -21.10 1.80 -1.82
CA GLU A 346 -21.81 2.68 -0.87
C GLU A 346 -20.87 3.44 0.04
N LEU A 347 -19.78 2.80 0.49
CA LEU A 347 -18.79 3.45 1.33
C LEU A 347 -17.98 4.46 0.53
N VAL A 348 -17.68 4.16 -0.73
CA VAL A 348 -17.01 5.10 -1.65
C VAL A 348 -17.90 6.31 -1.90
N ASP A 349 -19.18 6.08 -2.23
CA ASP A 349 -20.15 7.15 -2.47
C ASP A 349 -20.34 8.02 -1.22
N PHE A 350 -20.49 7.40 -0.05
CA PHE A 350 -20.61 8.11 1.23
C PHE A 350 -19.37 8.98 1.51
N ASN A 351 -18.16 8.43 1.37
CA ASN A 351 -16.94 9.18 1.60
C ASN A 351 -16.74 10.30 0.58
N ASN A 352 -17.11 10.08 -0.68
CA ASN A 352 -17.05 11.11 -1.73
C ASN A 352 -18.04 12.24 -1.43
N ASN A 353 -19.29 11.91 -1.05
CA ASN A 353 -20.30 12.89 -0.63
C ASN A 353 -19.82 13.70 0.59
N PHE A 354 -19.21 13.02 1.57
CA PHE A 354 -18.65 13.68 2.74
C PHE A 354 -17.56 14.68 2.36
N CYS A 355 -16.65 14.31 1.46
CA CYS A 355 -15.63 15.20 0.93
C CYS A 355 -16.24 16.41 0.20
N GLU A 356 -17.29 16.22 -0.60
CA GLU A 356 -17.98 17.30 -1.30
C GLU A 356 -18.69 18.26 -0.35
N ASN A 357 -19.33 17.70 0.67
CA ASN A 357 -20.03 18.49 1.69
C ASN A 357 -19.04 19.34 2.50
N ILE A 358 -17.88 18.76 2.86
CA ILE A 358 -16.79 19.50 3.51
C ILE A 358 -16.31 20.65 2.62
N ASP A 359 -16.04 20.37 1.35
CA ASP A 359 -15.55 21.38 0.42
C ASP A 359 -16.55 22.52 0.22
N ARG A 360 -17.84 22.20 0.09
CA ARG A 360 -18.92 23.20 0.01
C ARG A 360 -19.02 24.03 1.28
N TYR A 361 -18.96 23.37 2.43
CA TYR A 361 -19.08 24.02 3.73
C TYR A 361 -17.92 24.99 3.99
N ILE A 362 -16.68 24.56 3.77
CA ILE A 362 -15.49 25.38 3.98
C ILE A 362 -15.46 26.57 3.00
N LYS A 363 -15.78 26.36 1.72
CA LYS A 363 -15.84 27.44 0.72
C LYS A 363 -16.90 28.52 1.05
N LYS A 364 -18.01 28.12 1.63
CA LYS A 364 -19.06 29.05 2.08
C LYS A 364 -18.58 29.93 3.24
N LEU A 365 -17.77 29.36 4.13
CA LEU A 365 -17.25 30.07 5.30
C LEU A 365 -16.04 30.95 4.96
N ARG A 366 -15.19 30.52 4.08
CA ARG A 366 -13.93 31.19 3.70
C ARG A 366 -13.60 30.93 2.24
N SER A 367 -13.96 31.88 1.37
CA SER A 367 -13.71 31.77 -0.08
C SER A 367 -12.22 31.60 -0.45
N ASN A 368 -11.31 32.07 0.41
CA ASN A 368 -9.86 32.07 0.20
C ASN A 368 -9.16 30.82 0.78
N VAL A 369 -9.85 30.01 1.59
CA VAL A 369 -9.26 28.78 2.13
C VAL A 369 -9.28 27.73 1.03
N LYS A 370 -8.11 27.33 0.56
CA LYS A 370 -7.99 26.16 -0.31
C LYS A 370 -8.46 24.95 0.49
N THR A 371 -9.50 24.30 -0.03
CA THR A 371 -10.06 23.09 0.53
C THR A 371 -8.98 22.02 0.72
N THR A 372 -9.19 21.17 1.68
CA THR A 372 -8.23 20.24 2.30
C THR A 372 -7.61 19.20 1.35
N GLY A 373 -7.97 19.18 0.05
CA GLY A 373 -7.41 18.23 -0.89
C GLY A 373 -7.82 16.77 -0.61
N PHE A 374 -9.04 16.57 -0.11
CA PHE A 374 -9.64 15.25 -0.08
C PHE A 374 -9.72 14.69 -1.50
N TYR A 375 -9.23 13.47 -1.68
CA TYR A 375 -9.27 12.81 -2.97
C TYR A 375 -10.54 11.97 -3.06
N LYS A 376 -11.35 12.29 -4.07
CA LYS A 376 -12.44 11.40 -4.48
C LYS A 376 -11.86 10.16 -5.12
N THR A 377 -12.52 9.03 -4.90
CA THR A 377 -12.14 7.76 -5.48
C THR A 377 -13.27 7.19 -6.32
N GLU A 378 -12.93 6.35 -7.30
CA GLU A 378 -13.86 5.65 -8.16
C GLU A 378 -14.11 4.25 -7.59
N ASP A 379 -15.37 3.83 -7.49
CA ASP A 379 -15.74 2.49 -7.06
C ASP A 379 -15.41 1.45 -8.12
N ILE A 380 -14.93 0.29 -7.69
CA ILE A 380 -14.72 -0.88 -8.56
C ILE A 380 -15.40 -2.14 -8.02
N LYS A 381 -15.94 -2.08 -6.81
CA LYS A 381 -16.63 -3.20 -6.17
C LYS A 381 -18.13 -3.05 -6.31
N PRO A 382 -18.87 -4.15 -6.53
CA PRO A 382 -20.33 -4.08 -6.60
C PRO A 382 -20.92 -3.59 -5.26
N SER A 383 -22.06 -2.93 -5.39
CA SER A 383 -22.88 -2.50 -4.26
C SER A 383 -23.45 -3.70 -3.53
N THR A 384 -23.19 -3.85 -2.26
CA THR A 384 -23.81 -4.92 -1.46
C THR A 384 -24.01 -4.58 0.02
N LYS A 385 -23.58 -3.39 0.48
CA LYS A 385 -23.33 -3.16 1.90
C LYS A 385 -23.90 -1.83 2.37
N SER A 386 -23.87 -1.55 3.67
CA SER A 386 -24.59 -0.41 4.24
C SER A 386 -23.69 0.58 4.95
N VAL A 387 -24.10 1.84 4.87
CA VAL A 387 -23.67 2.90 5.78
C VAL A 387 -24.86 3.26 6.67
N ASP A 388 -24.74 3.03 7.96
CA ASP A 388 -25.79 3.31 8.91
C ASP A 388 -25.40 4.42 9.90
N ILE A 389 -26.31 5.35 10.13
CA ILE A 389 -26.15 6.40 11.13
C ILE A 389 -27.24 6.24 12.16
N ILE A 390 -26.85 5.85 13.37
CA ILE A 390 -27.72 5.54 14.49
C ILE A 390 -27.68 6.73 15.45
N LYS A 391 -28.83 7.36 15.64
CA LYS A 391 -28.99 8.51 16.55
C LYS A 391 -29.41 8.01 17.92
N VAL A 392 -28.74 8.50 18.94
CA VAL A 392 -28.98 8.14 20.33
C VAL A 392 -29.10 9.39 21.21
N SER A 393 -29.75 9.29 22.36
CA SER A 393 -30.00 10.44 23.24
C SER A 393 -28.86 10.70 24.22
N ASP A 394 -28.18 9.64 24.67
CA ASP A 394 -27.16 9.74 25.71
C ASP A 394 -26.04 8.70 25.56
N LEU A 395 -25.10 8.72 26.49
CA LEU A 395 -23.94 7.84 26.50
C LEU A 395 -24.29 6.37 26.76
N GLU A 396 -25.28 6.10 27.60
CA GLU A 396 -25.68 4.72 27.95
C GLU A 396 -26.37 4.07 26.76
N GLU A 397 -27.26 4.80 26.10
CA GLU A 397 -27.89 4.38 24.85
C GLU A 397 -26.86 4.21 23.74
N GLN A 398 -25.83 5.08 23.67
CA GLN A 398 -24.77 4.95 22.70
C GLN A 398 -23.99 3.65 22.88
N ILE A 399 -23.56 3.33 24.10
CA ILE A 399 -22.86 2.08 24.38
C ILE A 399 -23.76 0.86 24.08
N SER A 400 -25.02 0.91 24.47
CA SER A 400 -25.97 -0.17 24.20
C SER A 400 -26.18 -0.38 22.71
N SER A 401 -26.29 0.70 21.95
CA SER A 401 -26.41 0.66 20.45
C SER A 401 -25.16 0.15 19.79
N VAL A 402 -23.97 0.50 20.29
CA VAL A 402 -22.69 -0.06 19.78
C VAL A 402 -22.64 -1.57 20.00
N ILE A 403 -23.04 -2.07 21.18
CA ILE A 403 -23.08 -3.51 21.44
C ILE A 403 -24.10 -4.22 20.54
N TRP A 404 -25.30 -3.65 20.41
CA TRP A 404 -26.33 -4.19 19.54
C TRP A 404 -25.84 -4.26 18.07
N GLU A 405 -25.18 -3.23 17.57
CA GLU A 405 -24.66 -3.18 16.20
C GLU A 405 -23.58 -4.25 15.99
N VAL A 406 -22.71 -4.44 16.97
CA VAL A 406 -21.70 -5.49 16.93
C VAL A 406 -22.34 -6.88 16.88
N GLU A 407 -23.35 -7.14 17.73
CA GLU A 407 -24.10 -8.41 17.72
C GLU A 407 -24.83 -8.62 16.39
N TYR A 408 -25.40 -7.56 15.81
CA TYR A 408 -26.02 -7.61 14.49
C TYR A 408 -25.02 -7.98 13.39
N LEU A 409 -23.83 -7.37 13.39
CA LEU A 409 -22.78 -7.69 12.43
C LEU A 409 -22.31 -9.14 12.52
N ILE A 410 -22.21 -9.68 13.72
CA ILE A 410 -21.83 -11.07 13.97
C ILE A 410 -22.96 -12.03 13.56
N ASN A 411 -24.16 -11.83 14.11
CA ASN A 411 -25.25 -12.80 14.03
C ASN A 411 -26.01 -12.74 12.69
N GLN A 412 -26.17 -11.53 12.11
CA GLN A 412 -26.96 -11.34 10.89
C GLN A 412 -26.09 -11.21 9.64
N LYS A 413 -24.87 -10.67 9.78
CA LYS A 413 -23.94 -10.52 8.65
C LYS A 413 -22.87 -11.62 8.61
N GLY A 414 -22.76 -12.45 9.65
CA GLY A 414 -21.85 -13.58 9.72
C GLY A 414 -20.37 -13.17 9.77
N LEU A 415 -20.07 -12.01 10.37
CA LEU A 415 -18.69 -11.55 10.49
C LEU A 415 -18.00 -12.19 11.70
N ASP A 416 -16.73 -12.49 11.53
CA ASP A 416 -15.87 -12.88 12.64
C ASP A 416 -15.52 -11.69 13.54
N TYR A 417 -15.28 -11.94 14.83
CA TYR A 417 -14.87 -10.89 15.77
C TYR A 417 -13.65 -10.09 15.30
N SER A 418 -12.69 -10.75 14.67
CA SER A 418 -11.47 -10.10 14.16
C SER A 418 -11.69 -9.19 12.95
N GLU A 419 -12.87 -9.25 12.32
CA GLU A 419 -13.25 -8.46 11.16
C GLU A 419 -13.96 -7.15 11.53
N ILE A 420 -14.19 -6.91 12.84
CA ILE A 420 -14.94 -5.76 13.34
C ILE A 420 -14.04 -4.86 14.18
N ALA A 421 -14.15 -3.55 13.98
CA ALA A 421 -13.52 -2.55 14.84
C ALA A 421 -14.54 -1.56 15.40
N ILE A 422 -14.33 -1.16 16.67
CA ILE A 422 -15.00 -0.03 17.29
C ILE A 422 -14.00 1.11 17.39
N ILE A 423 -14.36 2.26 16.79
CA ILE A 423 -13.45 3.40 16.65
C ILE A 423 -14.06 4.61 17.35
N TYR A 424 -13.27 5.29 18.18
CA TYR A 424 -13.65 6.52 18.88
C TYR A 424 -12.51 7.55 18.85
N PRO A 425 -12.80 8.87 19.02
CA PRO A 425 -11.80 9.92 18.82
C PRO A 425 -10.70 9.92 19.88
N TYR A 426 -11.05 9.81 21.16
CA TYR A 426 -10.13 10.03 22.29
C TYR A 426 -10.27 9.01 23.39
N ASN A 427 -9.15 8.52 23.94
CA ASN A 427 -9.14 7.58 25.07
C ASN A 427 -9.70 8.20 26.36
N LYS A 428 -9.53 9.50 26.55
CA LYS A 428 -9.99 10.23 27.73
C LYS A 428 -10.47 11.64 27.36
N LYS A 429 -11.50 12.09 28.01
CA LYS A 429 -11.98 13.49 27.92
C LYS A 429 -12.14 14.07 29.31
N LYS A 430 -11.62 15.30 29.51
CA LYS A 430 -11.88 16.07 30.71
C LYS A 430 -13.24 16.76 30.56
N LEU A 431 -14.18 16.42 31.43
CA LEU A 431 -15.51 17.04 31.44
C LEU A 431 -15.46 18.47 32.02
N LYS A 432 -16.48 19.29 31.73
CA LYS A 432 -16.63 20.64 32.32
C LYS A 432 -16.62 20.60 33.87
N SER A 433 -17.05 19.51 34.47
CA SER A 433 -17.00 19.26 35.92
C SER A 433 -15.59 19.00 36.48
N GLY A 434 -14.55 18.97 35.65
CA GLY A 434 -13.18 18.62 36.03
C GLY A 434 -12.91 17.10 36.12
N LYS A 435 -13.93 16.27 36.07
CA LYS A 435 -13.77 14.80 36.03
C LYS A 435 -13.25 14.34 34.68
N VAL A 436 -12.43 13.27 34.68
CA VAL A 436 -11.95 12.63 33.46
C VAL A 436 -12.81 11.40 33.16
N MET A 437 -13.41 11.38 31.99
CA MET A 437 -14.17 10.23 31.49
C MET A 437 -13.25 9.38 30.61
N TYR A 438 -13.30 8.07 30.84
CA TYR A 438 -12.59 7.07 30.05
C TYR A 438 -13.63 6.22 29.30
N PHE A 439 -14.04 6.65 28.13
CA PHE A 439 -15.07 5.96 27.34
C PHE A 439 -14.69 4.51 27.06
N GLN A 440 -13.45 4.26 26.68
CA GLN A 440 -12.96 2.92 26.40
C GLN A 440 -13.14 1.94 27.58
N TYR A 441 -13.11 2.41 28.82
CA TYR A 441 -13.31 1.56 29.98
C TYR A 441 -14.78 1.13 30.11
N MET A 442 -15.71 2.05 29.86
CA MET A 442 -17.15 1.74 29.90
C MET A 442 -17.51 0.78 28.76
N LEU A 443 -16.99 1.00 27.58
CA LEU A 443 -17.19 0.12 26.41
C LEU A 443 -16.65 -1.30 26.68
N ARG A 444 -15.45 -1.42 27.22
CA ARG A 444 -14.85 -2.71 27.58
C ARG A 444 -15.72 -3.49 28.57
N LYS A 445 -16.21 -2.83 29.62
CA LYS A 445 -17.15 -3.45 30.56
C LYS A 445 -18.45 -3.92 29.90
N ALA A 446 -18.99 -3.16 28.97
CA ALA A 446 -20.18 -3.53 28.24
C ALA A 446 -19.96 -4.77 27.37
N LEU A 447 -18.84 -4.84 26.67
CA LEU A 447 -18.42 -6.01 25.87
C LEU A 447 -18.20 -7.26 26.76
N GLU A 448 -17.55 -7.09 27.91
CA GLU A 448 -17.38 -8.17 28.89
C GLU A 448 -18.75 -8.72 29.40
N LYS A 449 -19.70 -7.81 29.68
CA LYS A 449 -21.07 -8.19 30.10
C LYS A 449 -21.81 -8.93 28.97
N ALA A 450 -21.56 -8.57 27.71
CA ALA A 450 -22.13 -9.22 26.54
C ALA A 450 -21.38 -10.50 26.13
N ASN A 451 -20.30 -10.89 26.84
CA ASN A 451 -19.40 -12.00 26.50
C ASN A 451 -18.79 -11.88 25.10
N ILE A 452 -18.52 -10.66 24.64
CA ILE A 452 -17.89 -10.39 23.35
C ILE A 452 -16.37 -10.24 23.57
N PRO A 453 -15.53 -11.09 22.95
CA PRO A 453 -14.09 -10.97 23.07
C PRO A 453 -13.58 -9.73 22.35
N TYR A 454 -12.67 -8.99 22.96
CA TYR A 454 -12.10 -7.77 22.39
C TYR A 454 -10.59 -7.67 22.55
N ILE A 455 -9.98 -6.84 21.71
CA ILE A 455 -8.57 -6.44 21.74
C ILE A 455 -8.50 -4.93 21.87
N TYR A 456 -7.82 -4.44 22.88
CA TYR A 456 -7.55 -3.02 23.02
C TYR A 456 -6.26 -2.67 22.30
N ALA A 457 -6.36 -1.90 21.22
CA ALA A 457 -5.27 -1.69 20.27
C ALA A 457 -4.06 -0.99 20.90
N GLU A 458 -4.27 -0.02 21.81
CA GLU A 458 -3.19 0.72 22.47
C GLU A 458 -2.30 -0.15 23.35
N GLU A 459 -2.82 -1.24 23.89
CA GLU A 459 -2.06 -2.19 24.70
C GLU A 459 -1.36 -3.27 23.85
N ASN A 460 -1.78 -3.46 22.59
CA ASN A 460 -1.43 -4.62 21.78
C ASN A 460 -0.94 -4.28 20.38
N LEU A 461 -0.35 -3.11 20.16
CA LEU A 461 0.07 -2.58 18.86
C LEU A 461 0.90 -3.55 17.97
N THR A 462 1.64 -4.48 18.57
CA THR A 462 2.54 -5.36 17.83
C THR A 462 1.90 -6.68 17.38
N ASN A 463 0.68 -7.03 17.85
CA ASN A 463 0.10 -8.36 17.64
C ASN A 463 -1.41 -8.34 17.37
N ILE A 464 -2.00 -7.24 16.93
CA ILE A 464 -3.45 -7.11 16.72
C ILE A 464 -3.95 -8.17 15.72
N SER A 465 -3.22 -8.41 14.65
CA SER A 465 -3.58 -9.39 13.61
C SER A 465 -3.57 -10.85 14.08
N LYS A 466 -2.95 -11.15 15.22
CA LYS A 466 -2.80 -12.51 15.76
C LYS A 466 -3.82 -12.86 16.86
N LYS A 467 -4.59 -11.88 17.31
CA LYS A 467 -5.56 -12.07 18.41
C LYS A 467 -6.98 -12.27 17.90
N VAL A 468 -7.74 -13.07 18.61
CA VAL A 468 -9.17 -13.28 18.35
C VAL A 468 -9.96 -12.31 19.20
N GLY A 469 -10.77 -11.45 18.57
CA GLY A 469 -11.61 -10.47 19.25
C GLY A 469 -11.84 -9.22 18.42
N ILE A 470 -12.86 -8.45 18.79
CA ILE A 470 -13.17 -7.15 18.19
C ILE A 470 -12.08 -6.16 18.57
N THR A 471 -11.61 -5.38 17.60
CA THR A 471 -10.63 -4.34 17.90
C THR A 471 -11.31 -3.09 18.44
N ILE A 472 -10.90 -2.64 19.61
CA ILE A 472 -11.26 -1.33 20.17
C ILE A 472 -10.08 -0.40 20.03
N SER A 473 -10.28 0.75 19.37
CA SER A 473 -9.18 1.68 19.09
C SER A 473 -9.62 3.13 19.03
N ASN A 474 -8.73 4.01 19.38
CA ASN A 474 -8.88 5.41 19.00
C ASN A 474 -8.46 5.66 17.54
N ILE A 475 -8.87 6.80 16.99
CA ILE A 475 -8.63 7.15 15.59
C ILE A 475 -7.12 7.21 15.25
N TYR A 476 -6.27 7.61 16.18
CA TYR A 476 -4.83 7.72 15.94
C TYR A 476 -4.14 6.36 15.82
N THR A 477 -4.54 5.43 16.67
CA THR A 477 -3.96 4.08 16.71
C THR A 477 -4.43 3.22 15.54
N ILE A 478 -5.69 3.42 15.07
CA ILE A 478 -6.29 2.64 13.97
C ILE A 478 -5.79 3.04 12.59
N LYS A 479 -4.95 4.07 12.46
CA LYS A 479 -4.61 4.74 11.18
C LYS A 479 -4.27 3.77 10.04
N ASN A 480 -3.60 2.65 10.34
CA ASN A 480 -3.08 1.72 9.33
C ASN A 480 -3.78 0.35 9.31
N LEU A 481 -4.84 0.20 10.10
CA LEU A 481 -5.61 -1.03 10.15
C LEU A 481 -6.90 -0.91 9.32
N GLU A 482 -7.38 -2.03 8.83
CA GLU A 482 -8.56 -2.12 7.98
C GLU A 482 -9.45 -3.26 8.46
N TYR A 483 -10.78 -3.07 8.40
CA TYR A 483 -11.75 -4.02 8.90
C TYR A 483 -12.92 -4.16 7.93
N LYS A 484 -13.54 -5.32 7.85
CA LYS A 484 -14.77 -5.47 7.07
C LYS A 484 -15.88 -4.56 7.58
N ALA A 485 -15.99 -4.44 8.90
CA ALA A 485 -16.96 -3.56 9.52
C ALA A 485 -16.33 -2.63 10.55
N CYS A 486 -16.72 -1.36 10.54
CA CYS A 486 -16.35 -0.39 11.54
C CYS A 486 -17.59 0.22 12.19
N VAL A 487 -17.61 0.23 13.52
CA VAL A 487 -18.59 0.96 14.32
C VAL A 487 -17.90 2.18 14.91
N ILE A 488 -18.26 3.37 14.41
CA ILE A 488 -17.67 4.64 14.86
C ILE A 488 -18.61 5.28 15.86
N CYS A 489 -18.07 5.72 17.00
CA CYS A 489 -18.86 6.33 18.06
C CYS A 489 -18.12 7.51 18.68
N GLN A 490 -18.82 8.28 19.55
CA GLN A 490 -18.27 9.43 20.27
C GLN A 490 -17.75 10.58 19.36
N LEU A 491 -18.22 10.69 18.11
CA LEU A 491 -17.80 11.77 17.20
C LEU A 491 -18.22 13.15 17.69
N GLU A 492 -19.26 13.27 18.51
CA GLU A 492 -19.66 14.49 19.23
C GLU A 492 -18.58 15.02 20.20
N MET A 493 -17.55 14.23 20.47
CA MET A 493 -16.39 14.66 21.24
C MET A 493 -15.35 15.43 20.44
N LEU A 494 -15.43 15.39 19.14
CA LEU A 494 -14.64 16.23 18.24
C LEU A 494 -15.10 17.69 18.35
N TYR A 495 -14.67 18.55 17.45
CA TYR A 495 -15.02 19.96 17.46
C TYR A 495 -16.55 20.16 17.55
N ASN A 496 -17.02 20.66 18.68
CA ASN A 496 -18.42 20.70 19.07
C ASN A 496 -19.04 22.10 18.98
N HIS A 497 -18.52 22.96 18.11
CA HIS A 497 -19.02 24.31 17.93
C HIS A 497 -19.45 24.54 16.49
N THR A 498 -20.47 25.38 16.32
CA THR A 498 -20.85 25.90 15.00
C THR A 498 -19.78 26.87 14.53
N ILE A 499 -19.28 26.68 13.32
CA ILE A 499 -18.37 27.61 12.69
C ILE A 499 -19.16 28.69 11.98
N ASN A 500 -18.78 29.93 12.18
CA ASN A 500 -19.38 31.11 11.57
C ASN A 500 -18.31 32.10 11.10
N ASP A 501 -18.73 33.22 10.52
CA ASP A 501 -17.84 34.24 9.97
C ASP A 501 -16.90 34.88 10.99
N THR A 502 -17.23 34.81 12.29
CA THR A 502 -16.43 35.36 13.40
C THR A 502 -15.44 34.33 13.97
N THR A 503 -15.48 33.07 13.51
CA THR A 503 -14.60 32.01 13.99
C THR A 503 -13.15 32.30 13.57
N GLN A 504 -12.21 32.19 14.51
CA GLN A 504 -10.80 32.46 14.26
C GLN A 504 -10.14 31.35 13.46
N ASP A 505 -9.11 31.68 12.69
CA ASP A 505 -8.45 30.73 11.76
C ASP A 505 -7.88 29.50 12.46
N TYR A 506 -7.38 29.60 13.70
CA TYR A 506 -6.90 28.44 14.44
C TYR A 506 -8.03 27.43 14.75
N GLN A 507 -9.25 27.92 15.03
CA GLN A 507 -10.43 27.08 15.28
C GLN A 507 -10.88 26.38 13.99
N ILE A 508 -10.78 27.07 12.85
CA ILE A 508 -11.05 26.47 11.53
C ILE A 508 -10.03 25.36 11.24
N ASN A 509 -8.76 25.56 11.57
CA ASN A 509 -7.73 24.54 11.44
C ASN A 509 -8.00 23.33 12.33
N ASP A 510 -8.44 23.52 13.58
CA ASP A 510 -8.83 22.43 14.48
C ASP A 510 -10.03 21.66 13.92
N PHE A 511 -11.03 22.37 13.39
CA PHE A 511 -12.17 21.76 12.74
C PHE A 511 -11.77 20.91 11.52
N ILE A 512 -10.90 21.44 10.66
CA ILE A 512 -10.36 20.68 9.50
C ILE A 512 -9.56 19.46 9.98
N GLY A 513 -8.79 19.59 11.04
CA GLY A 513 -8.08 18.46 11.66
C GLY A 513 -9.04 17.38 12.14
N ASP A 514 -10.16 17.76 12.72
CA ASP A 514 -11.18 16.81 13.17
C ASP A 514 -11.95 16.18 12.00
N LEU A 515 -12.22 16.91 10.92
CA LEU A 515 -12.77 16.35 9.68
C LEU A 515 -11.84 15.29 9.07
N ASN A 516 -10.53 15.54 9.07
CA ASN A 516 -9.55 14.56 8.62
C ASN A 516 -9.57 13.28 9.47
N LYS A 517 -9.76 13.40 10.79
CA LYS A 517 -9.91 12.23 11.70
C LYS A 517 -11.14 11.41 11.36
N VAL A 518 -12.26 12.07 11.11
CA VAL A 518 -13.51 11.40 10.70
C VAL A 518 -13.32 10.68 9.37
N TYR A 519 -12.79 11.37 8.36
CA TYR A 519 -12.50 10.78 7.07
C TYR A 519 -11.55 9.56 7.19
N LEU A 520 -10.53 9.66 8.04
CA LEU A 520 -9.66 8.52 8.32
C LEU A 520 -10.43 7.35 8.91
N ALA A 521 -11.29 7.60 9.89
CA ALA A 521 -12.06 6.56 10.57
C ALA A 521 -13.03 5.86 9.61
N THR A 522 -13.78 6.61 8.79
CA THR A 522 -14.74 6.06 7.82
C THR A 522 -14.05 5.22 6.74
N ASN A 523 -12.81 5.55 6.40
CA ASN A 523 -12.00 4.81 5.44
C ASN A 523 -11.33 3.54 6.02
N ARG A 524 -11.58 3.19 7.29
CA ARG A 524 -11.13 1.90 7.86
C ARG A 524 -12.10 0.76 7.56
N ALA A 525 -13.35 1.07 7.26
CA ALA A 525 -14.37 0.11 6.84
C ALA A 525 -14.20 -0.29 5.38
N CYS A 526 -14.36 -1.59 5.09
CA CYS A 526 -14.34 -2.11 3.73
C CYS A 526 -15.74 -2.37 3.18
N ASP A 527 -16.63 -2.93 4.03
CA ASP A 527 -17.96 -3.39 3.62
C ASP A 527 -19.10 -2.76 4.42
N TYR A 528 -18.95 -2.58 5.73
CA TYR A 528 -19.99 -2.06 6.63
C TYR A 528 -19.47 -0.90 7.47
N LEU A 529 -20.23 0.17 7.52
CA LEU A 529 -19.93 1.34 8.34
C LEU A 529 -21.16 1.73 9.13
N SER A 530 -21.03 1.70 10.46
CA SER A 530 -22.08 2.17 11.37
C SER A 530 -21.52 3.33 12.19
N ILE A 531 -22.25 4.44 12.22
CA ILE A 531 -21.90 5.64 12.98
C ILE A 531 -22.96 5.82 14.06
N VAL A 532 -22.57 5.60 15.33
CA VAL A 532 -23.45 5.77 16.49
C VAL A 532 -23.13 7.11 17.15
N THR A 533 -24.07 8.05 17.12
CA THR A 533 -23.84 9.42 17.56
C THR A 533 -24.97 9.96 18.41
N ALA A 534 -24.64 10.70 19.47
CA ALA A 534 -25.62 11.44 20.23
C ALA A 534 -26.09 12.64 19.39
N PHE A 535 -27.38 12.64 19.06
CA PHE A 535 -28.02 13.69 18.28
C PHE A 535 -28.92 14.52 19.18
N ASN A 536 -28.38 15.62 19.69
CA ASN A 536 -29.11 16.62 20.48
C ASN A 536 -29.19 17.95 19.71
N GLU A 537 -29.84 18.96 20.27
CA GLU A 537 -30.02 20.28 19.66
C GLU A 537 -28.70 21.00 19.34
N GLU A 538 -27.64 20.70 20.08
CA GLU A 538 -26.27 21.21 19.89
C GLU A 538 -25.42 20.32 18.96
N THR A 539 -26.01 19.74 17.94
CA THR A 539 -25.28 18.84 17.01
C THR A 539 -24.13 19.56 16.35
N SER A 540 -22.93 18.95 16.40
CA SER A 540 -21.75 19.54 15.78
C SER A 540 -21.89 19.58 14.24
N ASP A 541 -21.25 20.55 13.61
CA ASP A 541 -21.24 20.65 12.15
C ASP A 541 -20.61 19.43 11.48
N ILE A 542 -19.69 18.73 12.16
CA ILE A 542 -19.13 17.44 11.69
C ILE A 542 -20.23 16.40 11.55
N ILE A 543 -21.08 16.24 12.57
CA ILE A 543 -22.17 15.27 12.56
C ILE A 543 -23.22 15.63 11.51
N LYS A 544 -23.53 16.92 11.35
CA LYS A 544 -24.43 17.39 10.27
C LYS A 544 -23.90 17.03 8.89
N LEU A 545 -22.61 17.31 8.63
CA LEU A 545 -21.97 16.97 7.35
C LEU A 545 -22.00 15.47 7.07
N LEU A 546 -21.83 14.60 8.10
CA LEU A 546 -21.94 13.15 7.95
C LEU A 546 -23.36 12.72 7.59
N ILE A 547 -24.37 13.27 8.27
CA ILE A 547 -25.78 12.96 8.01
C ILE A 547 -26.18 13.38 6.59
N GLU A 548 -25.75 14.56 6.14
CA GLU A 548 -25.98 15.06 4.77
C GLU A 548 -25.26 14.24 3.70
N SER A 549 -24.32 13.39 4.09
CA SER A 549 -23.50 12.60 3.15
C SER A 549 -24.06 11.19 2.90
N LYS A 550 -25.01 10.78 3.72
CA LYS A 550 -25.75 9.52 3.56
C LYS A 550 -26.86 9.69 2.51
#